data_d877a19d0dade31cdd1f1c9f47128651
#
_entry.id   d877a19d0dade31cdd1f1c9f47128651
#
_cell.length_a   1.000
_cell.length_b   1.000
_cell.length_c   1.000
_cell.angle_alpha   90.00
_cell.angle_beta   90.00
_cell.angle_gamma   90.00
#
_symmetry.space_group_name_H-M   'P 1'
#
loop_
_entity.id
_entity.type
_entity.pdbx_description
1 polymer ?
#
loop_
_entity_poly.entity_id
_entity_poly.type
_entity_poly.pdbx_seq_one_letter_code
_entity_poly.pdbx_strand_id
1 'polypeptide(L)'
;MGKIGIFGGTFDPVHWGHLLIAESALSQMALDWVIWVPNPRPHNKQAVLFEHRWEMVQVAIANRPGFTIFPKLAESSTSTYAIQTLI
;
A
#
# COMPACT_ATOMS: atom_id res chain seq x y z
N MET A 1 -10.47 -10.97 15.09
CA MET A 1 -10.72 -9.72 14.41
C MET A 1 -9.45 -9.14 13.88
N GLY A 2 -9.47 -8.71 12.65
CA GLY A 2 -8.27 -8.25 12.01
C GLY A 2 -8.12 -6.74 12.07
N LYS A 3 -6.87 -6.30 11.98
CA LYS A 3 -6.55 -4.90 11.82
C LYS A 3 -5.93 -4.73 10.46
N ILE A 4 -6.42 -3.75 9.71
CA ILE A 4 -5.96 -3.50 8.34
C ILE A 4 -5.44 -2.08 8.23
N GLY A 5 -4.24 -1.95 7.66
CA GLY A 5 -3.71 -0.65 7.32
C GLY A 5 -3.92 -0.37 5.85
N ILE A 6 -4.21 0.86 5.52
CA ILE A 6 -4.35 1.30 4.14
C ILE A 6 -3.21 2.26 3.83
N PHE A 7 -2.41 1.87 2.86
CA PHE A 7 -1.22 2.63 2.49
C PHE A 7 -1.41 3.22 1.10
N GLY A 8 -1.79 4.48 1.09
CA GLY A 8 -2.01 5.19 -0.16
C GLY A 8 -0.80 5.98 -0.57
N GLY A 9 -0.61 6.12 -1.86
CA GLY A 9 0.48 6.93 -2.38
C GLY A 9 0.52 6.88 -3.89
N THR A 10 1.35 7.74 -4.46
CA THR A 10 1.54 7.74 -5.91
C THR A 10 2.38 6.56 -6.35
N PHE A 11 3.42 6.22 -5.57
CA PHE A 11 4.34 5.13 -5.88
C PHE A 11 4.93 5.28 -7.28
N ASP A 12 5.62 6.36 -7.50
CA ASP A 12 6.16 6.69 -8.82
C ASP A 12 7.66 6.98 -8.76
N PRO A 13 8.47 5.93 -8.65
CA PRO A 13 8.10 4.54 -8.44
C PRO A 13 8.02 4.18 -6.95
N VAL A 14 7.49 3.01 -6.69
CA VAL A 14 7.60 2.40 -5.37
C VAL A 14 9.08 2.11 -5.09
N HIS A 15 9.49 2.24 -3.83
CA HIS A 15 10.89 2.01 -3.47
C HIS A 15 11.00 1.47 -2.05
N TRP A 16 12.24 1.22 -1.63
CA TRP A 16 12.51 0.62 -0.31
C TRP A 16 11.91 1.41 0.84
N GLY A 17 11.90 2.75 0.73
CA GLY A 17 11.29 3.59 1.76
C GLY A 17 9.84 3.24 1.99
N HIS A 18 9.10 3.01 0.92
CA HIS A 18 7.70 2.60 1.03
C HIS A 18 7.58 1.25 1.73
N LEU A 19 8.43 0.30 1.35
CA LEU A 19 8.40 -1.02 1.97
C LEU A 19 8.71 -0.95 3.45
N LEU A 20 9.69 -0.14 3.84
CA LEU A 20 10.04 0.02 5.24
C LEU A 20 8.91 0.61 6.06
N ILE A 21 8.23 1.62 5.51
CA ILE A 21 7.09 2.23 6.18
C ILE A 21 5.99 1.20 6.41
N ALA A 22 5.67 0.44 5.37
CA ALA A 22 4.60 -0.55 5.46
C ALA A 22 4.97 -1.69 6.41
N GLU A 23 6.21 -2.16 6.37
CA GLU A 23 6.65 -3.21 7.27
C GLU A 23 6.63 -2.75 8.71
N SER A 24 7.08 -1.51 8.95
CA SER A 24 7.06 -0.95 10.28
C SER A 24 5.64 -0.83 10.83
N ALA A 25 4.72 -0.37 9.98
CA ALA A 25 3.33 -0.24 10.40
C ALA A 25 2.73 -1.61 10.70
N LEU A 26 2.99 -2.59 9.83
CA LEU A 26 2.49 -3.94 10.03
C LEU A 26 2.93 -4.49 11.38
N SER A 27 4.18 -4.30 11.71
CA SER A 27 4.76 -4.83 12.94
C SER A 27 4.34 -4.01 14.16
N GLN A 28 4.53 -2.69 14.11
CA GLN A 28 4.36 -1.85 15.29
C GLN A 28 2.90 -1.67 15.69
N MET A 29 2.00 -1.70 14.72
CA MET A 29 0.58 -1.56 15.00
C MET A 29 -0.12 -2.91 15.05
N ALA A 30 0.64 -3.99 14.96
CA ALA A 30 0.09 -5.35 14.99
C ALA A 30 -1.01 -5.52 13.96
N LEU A 31 -0.77 -5.05 12.75
CA LEU A 31 -1.73 -5.19 11.66
C LEU A 31 -1.69 -6.59 11.11
N ASP A 32 -2.84 -7.06 10.65
CA ASP A 32 -2.91 -8.34 9.95
C ASP A 32 -2.61 -8.17 8.47
N TRP A 33 -2.99 -7.02 7.92
CA TRP A 33 -2.78 -6.74 6.49
C TRP A 33 -2.47 -5.28 6.29
N VAL A 34 -1.70 -5.00 5.26
CA VAL A 34 -1.55 -3.66 4.70
C VAL A 34 -2.02 -3.72 3.26
N ILE A 35 -3.00 -2.90 2.94
CA ILE A 35 -3.53 -2.80 1.59
C ILE A 35 -2.90 -1.59 0.92
N TRP A 36 -2.18 -1.83 -0.15
CA TRP A 36 -1.51 -0.78 -0.91
C TRP A 36 -2.49 -0.22 -1.93
N VAL A 37 -2.65 1.10 -1.93
CA VAL A 37 -3.62 1.76 -2.80
C VAL A 37 -2.92 2.82 -3.62
N PRO A 38 -2.42 2.46 -4.82
CA PRO A 38 -1.82 3.47 -5.70
C PRO A 38 -2.86 4.50 -6.11
N ASN A 39 -2.47 5.77 -6.08
CA ASN A 39 -3.37 6.85 -6.42
C ASN A 39 -3.61 6.87 -7.93
N PRO A 40 -4.85 6.70 -8.39
CA PRO A 40 -5.12 6.71 -9.83
C PRO A 40 -5.02 8.09 -10.45
N ARG A 41 -5.14 9.16 -9.63
CA ARG A 41 -5.14 10.52 -10.14
C ARG A 41 -4.23 11.41 -9.32
N PRO A 42 -2.91 11.22 -9.43
CA PRO A 42 -1.99 12.05 -8.67
C PRO A 42 -2.01 13.49 -9.16
N HIS A 43 -1.63 14.41 -8.28
CA HIS A 43 -1.55 15.82 -8.65
C HIS A 43 -0.50 16.08 -9.69
N ASN A 44 0.55 15.28 -9.73
CA ASN A 44 1.62 15.44 -10.70
C ASN A 44 1.15 14.86 -12.04
N LYS A 45 0.91 15.75 -13.01
CA LYS A 45 0.42 15.33 -14.31
C LYS A 45 1.46 14.57 -15.12
N GLN A 46 2.71 14.59 -14.71
CA GLN A 46 3.77 13.86 -15.39
C GLN A 46 4.03 12.50 -14.77
N ALA A 47 3.20 12.11 -13.83
CA ALA A 47 3.36 10.81 -13.19
C ALA A 47 3.16 9.70 -14.21
N VAL A 48 3.84 8.59 -13.98
CA VAL A 48 3.70 7.40 -14.81
C VAL A 48 2.27 6.90 -14.74
N LEU A 49 1.80 6.28 -15.79
CA LEU A 49 0.43 5.77 -15.87
C LEU A 49 0.13 4.85 -14.70
N PHE A 50 -1.13 4.90 -14.26
CA PHE A 50 -1.57 4.12 -13.12
C PHE A 50 -1.27 2.63 -13.29
N GLU A 51 -1.54 2.09 -14.48
CA GLU A 51 -1.35 0.65 -14.72
C GLU A 51 0.09 0.22 -14.46
N HIS A 52 1.04 1.03 -14.87
CA HIS A 52 2.46 0.71 -14.66
C HIS A 52 2.82 0.82 -13.18
N ARG A 53 2.32 1.84 -12.52
CA ARG A 53 2.59 2.02 -11.09
C ARG A 53 1.97 0.90 -10.28
N TRP A 54 0.76 0.50 -10.66
CA TRP A 54 0.07 -0.60 -10.00
C TRP A 54 0.88 -1.89 -10.12
N GLU A 55 1.37 -2.17 -11.32
CA GLU A 55 2.17 -3.36 -11.54
C GLU A 55 3.49 -3.33 -10.78
N MET A 56 4.13 -2.17 -10.72
CA MET A 56 5.37 -2.05 -9.96
C MET A 56 5.15 -2.33 -8.46
N VAL A 57 4.06 -1.81 -7.91
CA VAL A 57 3.74 -2.09 -6.52
C VAL A 57 3.47 -3.58 -6.34
N GLN A 58 2.72 -4.18 -7.25
CA GLN A 58 2.40 -5.60 -7.15
C GLN A 58 3.65 -6.45 -7.12
N VAL A 59 4.61 -6.14 -7.97
CA VAL A 59 5.88 -6.86 -8.00
C VAL A 59 6.65 -6.64 -6.70
N ALA A 60 6.67 -5.41 -6.22
CA ALA A 60 7.44 -5.07 -5.02
C ALA A 60 6.93 -5.79 -3.77
N ILE A 61 5.62 -5.98 -3.67
CA ILE A 61 5.03 -6.62 -2.49
C ILE A 61 4.80 -8.11 -2.66
N ALA A 62 5.11 -8.65 -3.83
CA ALA A 62 4.95 -10.08 -4.08
C ALA A 62 5.78 -10.88 -3.07
N ASN A 63 5.22 -11.96 -2.57
CA ASN A 63 5.89 -12.84 -1.63
C ASN A 63 6.19 -12.18 -0.27
N ARG A 64 5.54 -11.06 0.04
CA ARG A 64 5.67 -10.44 1.36
C ARG A 64 4.40 -10.69 2.14
N PRO A 65 4.49 -11.43 3.24
CA PRO A 65 3.29 -11.74 4.03
C PRO A 65 2.64 -10.47 4.56
N GLY A 66 1.33 -10.43 4.52
CA GLY A 66 0.58 -9.33 5.08
C GLY A 66 0.36 -8.16 4.14
N PHE A 67 0.89 -8.22 2.92
CA PHE A 67 0.70 -7.15 1.94
C PHE A 67 -0.23 -7.60 0.84
N THR A 68 -1.15 -6.71 0.45
CA THR A 68 -1.99 -6.92 -0.71
C THR A 68 -2.23 -5.57 -1.38
N ILE A 69 -2.80 -5.59 -2.56
CA ILE A 69 -2.99 -4.37 -3.32
C ILE A 69 -4.48 -4.20 -3.67
N PHE A 70 -4.96 -2.96 -3.57
CA PHE A 70 -6.30 -2.62 -4.03
C PHE A 70 -6.35 -2.83 -5.56
N PRO A 71 -7.44 -3.41 -6.14
CA PRO A 71 -8.76 -3.51 -5.52
C PRO A 71 -9.06 -4.83 -4.82
N LYS A 72 -8.11 -5.68 -4.57
CA LYS A 72 -8.39 -6.92 -3.86
C LYS A 72 -8.52 -6.64 -2.39
N LEU A 73 -9.67 -6.21 -1.97
CA LEU A 73 -9.93 -5.89 -0.58
C LEU A 73 -10.40 -7.08 0.18
N ALA A 74 -10.00 -7.15 1.42
CA ALA A 74 -10.58 -8.10 2.34
C ALA A 74 -11.97 -7.62 2.69
N GLU A 75 -12.91 -8.54 2.66
CA GLU A 75 -14.27 -8.24 3.06
C GLU A 75 -14.46 -8.64 4.49
N SER A 76 -14.47 -7.71 5.36
CA SER A 76 -14.82 -8.04 6.73
C SER A 76 -14.89 -6.78 7.54
N SER A 77 -15.60 -6.85 8.65
CA SER A 77 -15.65 -5.76 9.57
C SER A 77 -14.38 -5.80 10.40
N THR A 78 -13.43 -5.00 10.04
CA THR A 78 -12.16 -4.94 10.74
C THR A 78 -11.81 -3.49 11.00
N SER A 79 -10.92 -3.29 11.94
CA SER A 79 -10.38 -1.96 12.16
C SER A 79 -9.47 -1.58 11.02
N THR A 80 -9.63 -0.38 10.52
CA THR A 80 -8.86 0.13 9.40
C THR A 80 -8.03 1.32 9.85
N TYR A 81 -6.78 1.31 9.50
CA TYR A 81 -5.83 2.36 9.87
C TYR A 81 -5.20 2.93 8.62
N ALA A 82 -5.17 4.25 8.54
CA ALA A 82 -4.50 4.91 7.43
C ALA A 82 -3.01 4.99 7.71
N ILE A 83 -2.22 4.60 6.74
CA ILE A 83 -0.77 4.71 6.80
C ILE A 83 -0.39 5.82 5.84
N GLN A 84 0.26 6.84 6.36
CA GLN A 84 0.62 7.98 5.53
C GLN A 84 2.11 8.02 5.29
N THR A 85 2.47 8.45 4.11
CA THR A 85 3.86 8.70 3.77
C THR A 85 4.00 10.17 3.42
N LEU A 86 5.15 10.74 3.76
CA LEU A 86 5.44 12.13 3.45
C LEU A 86 6.17 12.29 2.13
N ILE A 87 6.31 11.24 1.39
CA ILE A 87 7.02 11.26 0.11
C ILE A 87 6.07 11.58 -1.03
#